data_c10306c708764958adb5ee569e5841d0
#
_entry.id   c10306c708764958adb5ee569e5841d0
#
_cell.length_a   1.000
_cell.length_b   1.000
_cell.length_c   1.000
_cell.angle_alpha   90.00
_cell.angle_beta   90.00
_cell.angle_gamma   90.00
#
_symmetry.space_group_name_H-M   'P 1'
#
loop_
_entity.id
_entity.type
_entity.pdbx_description
1 polymer ?
#
loop_
_entity_poly.entity_id
_entity_poly.type
_entity_poly.pdbx_seq_one_letter_code
_entity_poly.pdbx_strand_id
1 'polypeptide(L)'
;AEKTTQNIPIKANRGNIYAQDGSLLATSVSRYDVRFDAMTVSASNFEKLMPQLAHALGEYFGRSASYYQNMLQKARSGNRRYQLIARDLNYTDFLVIKQMPLLNLGPYRGGLIVVQKPTREHPLGKIAERLVGHNTTSDTMKYTVGLEAAFDPFLRGQDGHRLKQKIAKGQWKPVSDENELEPRDGFDVVTTIDINIQDIAHHALLSQLEYYEAEHGTVVVMEVATGAVRALANLGRTAQGTYYEKLNYAVGESHEPGSTFKTIAFAAALEDRAIDTAQIVDTRLGSKAFYGRMITDTKGHGKISAARALEVSSNIGLASLIDDAYKDSPERWLNYFKQWRLDTLLGLPISGEGQPEIPRPGDRKWSKNALPSMAYGYNLRMTPLQVLTFYNALANDGA
;
A
#
# COMPACT_ATOMS: atom_id res chain seq x y z
N ALA A 1 -47.46 -13.35 7.57
CA ALA A 1 -47.18 -12.66 8.84
C ALA A 1 -46.10 -11.58 8.59
N GLU A 2 -46.44 -10.30 8.76
CA GLU A 2 -45.41 -9.23 8.71
C GLU A 2 -44.38 -9.48 9.83
N LYS A 3 -43.10 -9.48 9.47
CA LYS A 3 -42.01 -9.57 10.47
C LYS A 3 -42.11 -8.37 11.41
N THR A 4 -42.51 -8.62 12.66
CA THR A 4 -42.65 -7.60 13.70
C THR A 4 -41.30 -7.21 14.31
N THR A 5 -40.25 -7.96 14.04
CA THR A 5 -38.88 -7.73 14.54
C THR A 5 -37.86 -7.76 13.40
N GLN A 6 -36.84 -6.90 13.49
CA GLN A 6 -35.74 -6.83 12.54
C GLN A 6 -34.43 -6.73 13.29
N ASN A 7 -33.49 -7.60 12.96
CA ASN A 7 -32.12 -7.53 13.46
C ASN A 7 -31.32 -6.53 12.59
N ILE A 8 -30.77 -5.49 13.22
CA ILE A 8 -30.00 -4.44 12.55
C ILE A 8 -28.54 -4.58 12.94
N PRO A 9 -27.63 -4.75 11.98
CA PRO A 9 -26.22 -4.78 12.27
C PRO A 9 -25.73 -3.40 12.76
N ILE A 10 -24.91 -3.39 13.80
CA ILE A 10 -24.15 -2.24 14.28
C ILE A 10 -22.72 -2.47 13.83
N LYS A 11 -22.22 -1.60 12.95
CA LYS A 11 -20.88 -1.74 12.42
C LYS A 11 -19.85 -1.41 13.48
N ALA A 12 -18.82 -2.27 13.60
CA ALA A 12 -17.62 -1.98 14.36
C ALA A 12 -16.80 -0.90 13.65
N ASN A 13 -16.07 -0.09 14.42
CA ASN A 13 -15.07 0.79 13.85
C ASN A 13 -13.82 -0.02 13.49
N ARG A 14 -13.26 0.28 12.33
CA ARG A 14 -11.99 -0.30 11.92
C ARG A 14 -10.85 0.40 12.66
N GLY A 15 -9.93 -0.36 13.25
CA GLY A 15 -8.75 0.14 13.95
C GLY A 15 -7.87 1.03 13.06
N ASN A 16 -7.07 1.88 13.67
CA ASN A 16 -6.18 2.80 12.97
C ASN A 16 -4.87 2.13 12.58
N ILE A 17 -4.17 2.72 11.61
CA ILE A 17 -2.78 2.38 11.29
C ILE A 17 -1.93 3.60 11.61
N TYR A 18 -0.93 3.40 12.46
CA TYR A 18 -0.04 4.45 12.93
C TYR A 18 1.38 4.26 12.39
N ALA A 19 2.07 5.36 12.15
CA ALA A 19 3.52 5.41 12.05
C ALA A 19 4.18 5.19 13.42
N GLN A 20 5.50 5.06 13.46
CA GLN A 20 6.24 4.81 14.71
C GLN A 20 6.10 5.90 15.77
N ASP A 21 5.85 7.14 15.35
CA ASP A 21 5.68 8.32 16.22
C ASP A 21 4.23 8.54 16.69
N GLY A 22 3.32 7.64 16.31
CA GLY A 22 1.90 7.75 16.62
C GLY A 22 1.10 8.59 15.62
N SER A 23 1.72 9.11 14.56
CA SER A 23 1.01 9.81 13.49
C SER A 23 0.13 8.84 12.70
N LEU A 24 -1.04 9.31 12.25
CA LEU A 24 -2.01 8.48 11.53
C LEU A 24 -1.60 8.26 10.06
N LEU A 25 -1.46 7.00 9.68
CA LEU A 25 -1.35 6.57 8.28
C LEU A 25 -2.72 6.25 7.68
N ALA A 26 -3.61 5.65 8.47
CA ALA A 26 -5.00 5.41 8.10
C ALA A 26 -5.90 5.47 9.33
N THR A 27 -7.07 6.09 9.19
CA THR A 27 -8.05 6.22 10.27
C THR A 27 -9.49 6.09 9.74
N SER A 28 -10.42 5.72 10.63
CA SER A 28 -11.84 5.66 10.31
C SER A 28 -12.53 6.89 10.86
N VAL A 29 -13.19 7.63 9.98
CA VAL A 29 -13.97 8.82 10.33
C VAL A 29 -15.43 8.62 9.95
N SER A 30 -16.33 9.28 10.67
CA SER A 30 -17.75 9.28 10.34
C SER A 30 -18.03 10.34 9.28
N ARG A 31 -18.65 9.92 8.18
CA ARG A 31 -19.21 10.78 7.15
C ARG A 31 -20.74 10.70 7.17
N TYR A 32 -21.40 11.74 6.73
CA TYR A 32 -22.83 11.91 6.84
C TYR A 32 -23.47 12.18 5.47
N ASP A 33 -24.42 11.35 5.05
CA ASP A 33 -25.34 11.70 3.98
C ASP A 33 -26.59 12.30 4.60
N VAL A 34 -27.00 13.47 4.13
CA VAL A 34 -28.27 14.10 4.50
C VAL A 34 -29.28 13.84 3.38
N ARG A 35 -30.40 13.25 3.77
CA ARG A 35 -31.53 12.98 2.88
C ARG A 35 -32.80 13.60 3.43
N PHE A 36 -33.80 13.74 2.56
CA PHE A 36 -35.05 14.41 2.85
C PHE A 36 -36.25 13.51 2.53
N ASP A 37 -37.14 13.34 3.52
CA ASP A 37 -38.46 12.72 3.31
C ASP A 37 -39.47 13.84 3.02
N ALA A 38 -39.75 14.05 1.74
CA ALA A 38 -40.69 15.07 1.30
C ALA A 38 -42.15 14.79 1.76
N MET A 39 -42.48 13.55 2.14
CA MET A 39 -43.86 13.16 2.50
C MET A 39 -44.17 13.30 4.01
N THR A 40 -43.13 13.29 4.84
CA THR A 40 -43.27 13.47 6.30
C THR A 40 -43.56 14.92 6.66
N VAL A 41 -43.14 15.86 5.86
CA VAL A 41 -43.30 17.30 6.09
C VAL A 41 -44.75 17.71 5.76
N SER A 42 -45.42 18.47 6.68
CA SER A 42 -46.73 19.04 6.42
C SER A 42 -46.71 20.01 5.23
N ALA A 43 -47.83 20.18 4.53
CA ALA A 43 -47.93 21.12 3.41
C ALA A 43 -47.55 22.55 3.84
N SER A 44 -48.06 23.00 4.97
CA SER A 44 -47.78 24.33 5.53
C SER A 44 -46.30 24.56 5.84
N ASN A 45 -45.63 23.60 6.49
CA ASN A 45 -44.19 23.71 6.76
C ASN A 45 -43.38 23.69 5.46
N PHE A 46 -43.75 22.85 4.49
CA PHE A 46 -43.09 22.76 3.23
C PHE A 46 -43.18 24.09 2.44
N GLU A 47 -44.36 24.62 2.26
CA GLU A 47 -44.58 25.90 1.55
C GLU A 47 -43.82 27.08 2.20
N LYS A 48 -43.85 27.16 3.53
CA LYS A 48 -43.23 28.25 4.29
C LYS A 48 -41.71 28.16 4.34
N LEU A 49 -41.14 26.96 4.55
CA LEU A 49 -39.73 26.82 4.92
C LEU A 49 -38.86 26.25 3.77
N MET A 50 -39.46 25.61 2.77
CA MET A 50 -38.69 25.06 1.63
C MET A 50 -37.92 26.13 0.86
N PRO A 51 -38.47 27.33 0.56
CA PRO A 51 -37.70 28.37 -0.11
C PRO A 51 -36.49 28.84 0.70
N GLN A 52 -36.63 28.92 2.03
CA GLN A 52 -35.57 29.31 2.94
C GLN A 52 -34.48 28.23 2.99
N LEU A 53 -34.86 26.94 3.03
CA LEU A 53 -33.93 25.82 2.95
C LEU A 53 -33.18 25.82 1.63
N ALA A 54 -33.89 26.03 0.52
CA ALA A 54 -33.27 26.08 -0.80
C ALA A 54 -32.25 27.21 -0.94
N HIS A 55 -32.55 28.37 -0.36
CA HIS A 55 -31.62 29.51 -0.32
C HIS A 55 -30.37 29.17 0.51
N ALA A 56 -30.55 28.66 1.75
CA ALA A 56 -29.45 28.28 2.62
C ALA A 56 -28.53 27.19 2.02
N LEU A 57 -29.13 26.16 1.38
CA LEU A 57 -28.37 25.14 0.67
C LEU A 57 -27.62 25.72 -0.54
N GLY A 58 -28.25 26.67 -1.26
CA GLY A 58 -27.65 27.32 -2.41
C GLY A 58 -26.43 28.15 -2.01
N GLU A 59 -26.53 28.92 -0.96
CA GLU A 59 -25.44 29.69 -0.39
C GLU A 59 -24.31 28.80 0.11
N TYR A 60 -24.63 27.75 0.84
CA TYR A 60 -23.64 26.83 1.42
C TYR A 60 -22.85 26.03 0.37
N PHE A 61 -23.54 25.53 -0.66
CA PHE A 61 -22.90 24.70 -1.68
C PHE A 61 -22.52 25.44 -2.97
N GLY A 62 -22.70 26.78 -3.03
CA GLY A 62 -22.36 27.59 -4.19
C GLY A 62 -23.25 27.30 -5.43
N ARG A 63 -24.52 26.88 -5.22
CA ARG A 63 -25.50 26.63 -6.30
C ARG A 63 -26.68 27.60 -6.20
N SER A 64 -27.42 27.77 -7.29
CA SER A 64 -28.61 28.64 -7.25
C SER A 64 -29.68 28.09 -6.30
N ALA A 65 -30.37 28.98 -5.59
CA ALA A 65 -31.53 28.60 -4.77
C ALA A 65 -32.62 27.89 -5.61
N SER A 66 -32.79 28.30 -6.86
CA SER A 66 -33.75 27.67 -7.80
C SER A 66 -33.42 26.22 -8.10
N TYR A 67 -32.14 25.82 -8.11
CA TYR A 67 -31.73 24.43 -8.25
C TYR A 67 -32.29 23.57 -7.13
N TYR A 68 -32.11 24.00 -5.86
CA TYR A 68 -32.60 23.27 -4.70
C TYR A 68 -34.12 23.35 -4.58
N GLN A 69 -34.75 24.47 -4.91
CA GLN A 69 -36.22 24.60 -4.96
C GLN A 69 -36.82 23.56 -5.91
N ASN A 70 -36.33 23.51 -7.15
CA ASN A 70 -36.78 22.51 -8.14
C ASN A 70 -36.57 21.08 -7.70
N MET A 71 -35.43 20.78 -7.04
CA MET A 71 -35.14 19.45 -6.50
C MET A 71 -36.13 19.04 -5.40
N LEU A 72 -36.40 19.93 -4.45
CA LEU A 72 -37.30 19.69 -3.33
C LEU A 72 -38.77 19.59 -3.79
N GLN A 73 -39.19 20.45 -4.74
CA GLN A 73 -40.53 20.39 -5.36
C GLN A 73 -40.74 19.08 -6.12
N LYS A 74 -39.76 18.67 -6.94
CA LYS A 74 -39.80 17.36 -7.65
C LYS A 74 -39.83 16.19 -6.66
N ALA A 75 -39.14 16.30 -5.52
CA ALA A 75 -39.23 15.27 -4.49
C ALA A 75 -40.62 15.19 -3.89
N ARG A 76 -41.27 16.34 -3.63
CA ARG A 76 -42.64 16.41 -3.10
C ARG A 76 -43.66 15.88 -4.10
N SER A 77 -43.68 16.35 -5.34
CA SER A 77 -44.61 15.94 -6.38
C SER A 77 -44.44 14.46 -6.78
N GLY A 78 -43.22 13.95 -6.73
CA GLY A 78 -42.89 12.55 -7.00
C GLY A 78 -43.00 11.62 -5.80
N ASN A 79 -43.56 12.09 -4.66
CA ASN A 79 -43.73 11.32 -3.42
C ASN A 79 -42.44 10.67 -2.91
N ARG A 80 -41.29 11.33 -3.10
CA ARG A 80 -39.99 10.76 -2.71
C ARG A 80 -39.78 10.88 -1.22
N ARG A 81 -39.55 9.74 -0.58
CA ARG A 81 -39.26 9.67 0.88
C ARG A 81 -37.76 9.59 1.21
N TYR A 82 -36.90 9.59 0.21
CA TYR A 82 -35.46 9.38 0.42
C TYR A 82 -34.62 10.20 -0.58
N GLN A 83 -34.97 11.51 -0.72
CA GLN A 83 -34.28 12.42 -1.63
C GLN A 83 -32.91 12.80 -1.04
N LEU A 84 -31.85 12.56 -1.78
CA LEU A 84 -30.50 13.01 -1.39
C LEU A 84 -30.42 14.53 -1.47
N ILE A 85 -29.99 15.17 -0.36
CA ILE A 85 -29.68 16.61 -0.26
C ILE A 85 -28.16 16.83 -0.41
N ALA A 86 -27.39 16.16 0.43
CA ALA A 86 -25.95 16.26 0.46
C ALA A 86 -25.32 14.90 0.81
N ARG A 87 -24.13 14.66 0.32
CA ARG A 87 -23.39 13.40 0.51
C ARG A 87 -22.01 13.67 1.07
N ASP A 88 -21.50 12.72 1.84
CA ASP A 88 -20.12 12.66 2.30
C ASP A 88 -19.67 13.86 3.13
N LEU A 89 -20.58 14.37 3.97
CA LEU A 89 -20.33 15.51 4.84
C LEU A 89 -19.48 15.09 6.03
N ASN A 90 -18.53 15.95 6.44
CA ASN A 90 -17.92 15.82 7.75
C ASN A 90 -18.91 16.22 8.87
N TYR A 91 -18.52 16.03 10.11
CA TYR A 91 -19.42 16.30 11.25
C TYR A 91 -19.81 17.79 11.35
N THR A 92 -18.88 18.69 11.09
CA THR A 92 -19.11 20.15 11.15
C THR A 92 -20.13 20.58 10.08
N ASP A 93 -19.93 20.16 8.84
CA ASP A 93 -20.85 20.44 7.73
C ASP A 93 -22.25 19.86 7.98
N PHE A 94 -22.29 18.64 8.51
CA PHE A 94 -23.56 18.01 8.91
C PHE A 94 -24.29 18.85 9.96
N LEU A 95 -23.60 19.36 10.98
CA LEU A 95 -24.23 20.21 12.01
C LEU A 95 -24.79 21.49 11.42
N VAL A 96 -24.08 22.15 10.51
CA VAL A 96 -24.58 23.35 9.81
C VAL A 96 -25.86 23.03 9.04
N ILE A 97 -25.87 21.97 8.23
CA ILE A 97 -27.03 21.59 7.42
C ILE A 97 -28.21 21.17 8.29
N LYS A 98 -27.95 20.47 9.39
CA LYS A 98 -28.99 20.08 10.34
C LYS A 98 -29.73 21.28 10.95
N GLN A 99 -29.06 22.44 11.09
CA GLN A 99 -29.64 23.66 11.63
C GLN A 99 -30.37 24.52 10.59
N MET A 100 -30.29 24.18 9.31
CA MET A 100 -30.96 24.94 8.26
C MET A 100 -32.49 24.88 8.39
N PRO A 101 -33.20 25.92 7.91
CA PRO A 101 -34.66 25.97 7.90
C PRO A 101 -35.28 24.65 7.40
N LEU A 102 -36.39 24.24 7.95
CA LEU A 102 -37.08 22.99 7.72
C LEU A 102 -36.35 21.77 8.29
N LEU A 103 -35.06 21.55 7.99
CA LEU A 103 -34.29 20.39 8.49
C LEU A 103 -34.10 20.45 10.01
N ASN A 104 -34.03 21.64 10.61
CA ASN A 104 -33.94 21.83 12.06
C ASN A 104 -35.19 21.37 12.84
N LEU A 105 -36.29 21.11 12.14
CA LEU A 105 -37.50 20.54 12.76
C LEU A 105 -37.38 19.02 12.96
N GLY A 106 -36.24 18.43 12.55
CA GLY A 106 -35.93 17.03 12.76
C GLY A 106 -36.64 16.06 11.81
N PRO A 107 -36.57 14.73 12.08
CA PRO A 107 -37.03 13.71 11.17
C PRO A 107 -38.54 13.70 10.95
N TYR A 108 -39.34 13.97 11.98
CA TYR A 108 -40.80 13.83 11.92
C TYR A 108 -41.55 15.05 11.39
N ARG A 109 -40.97 16.25 11.53
CA ARG A 109 -41.60 17.53 11.13
C ARG A 109 -40.84 18.21 10.00
N GLY A 110 -39.52 17.98 9.92
CA GLY A 110 -38.62 18.56 8.93
C GLY A 110 -38.19 17.59 7.84
N GLY A 111 -38.57 16.32 7.94
CA GLY A 111 -38.21 15.30 6.96
C GLY A 111 -36.71 14.97 6.89
N LEU A 112 -35.94 15.36 7.92
CA LEU A 112 -34.50 15.08 7.95
C LEU A 112 -34.21 13.59 8.13
N ILE A 113 -33.45 13.01 7.22
CA ILE A 113 -32.89 11.66 7.34
C ILE A 113 -31.40 11.78 7.30
N VAL A 114 -30.71 11.20 8.28
CA VAL A 114 -29.26 11.19 8.39
C VAL A 114 -28.77 9.76 8.27
N VAL A 115 -27.85 9.55 7.34
CA VAL A 115 -27.16 8.27 7.17
C VAL A 115 -25.69 8.48 7.51
N GLN A 116 -25.28 7.98 8.65
CA GLN A 116 -23.87 7.97 9.05
C GLN A 116 -23.17 6.78 8.41
N LYS A 117 -21.99 7.00 7.85
CA LYS A 117 -21.17 5.97 7.22
C LYS A 117 -19.74 6.08 7.74
N PRO A 118 -19.12 4.98 8.17
CA PRO A 118 -17.69 4.97 8.39
C PRO A 118 -16.97 5.09 7.04
N THR A 119 -16.00 5.98 6.95
CA THR A 119 -15.14 6.18 5.78
C THR A 119 -13.70 6.09 6.22
N ARG A 120 -12.87 5.43 5.40
CA ARG A 120 -11.44 5.32 5.65
C ARG A 120 -10.72 6.51 5.06
N GLU A 121 -9.93 7.20 5.86
CA GLU A 121 -9.11 8.33 5.44
C GLU A 121 -7.62 8.01 5.60
N HIS A 122 -6.83 8.51 4.65
CA HIS A 122 -5.38 8.45 4.64
C HIS A 122 -4.83 9.88 4.76
N PRO A 123 -4.44 10.33 5.97
CA PRO A 123 -4.05 11.73 6.21
C PRO A 123 -2.84 12.19 5.38
N LEU A 124 -1.96 11.27 4.99
CA LEU A 124 -0.81 11.55 4.11
C LEU A 124 -1.18 11.65 2.62
N GLY A 125 -2.47 11.57 2.28
CA GLY A 125 -2.94 11.62 0.91
C GLY A 125 -2.41 10.45 0.08
N LYS A 126 -1.59 10.75 -0.94
CA LYS A 126 -1.04 9.74 -1.87
C LYS A 126 0.30 9.14 -1.43
N ILE A 127 0.90 9.66 -0.36
CA ILE A 127 2.17 9.16 0.15
C ILE A 127 1.93 7.84 0.89
N ALA A 128 2.70 6.82 0.56
CA ALA A 128 2.56 5.46 1.09
C ALA A 128 1.20 4.80 0.80
N GLU A 129 0.46 5.26 -0.21
CA GLU A 129 -0.89 4.77 -0.53
C GLU A 129 -0.88 3.25 -0.82
N ARG A 130 0.12 2.77 -1.54
CA ARG A 130 0.25 1.35 -1.86
C ARG A 130 0.76 0.51 -0.70
N LEU A 131 1.62 1.09 0.15
CA LEU A 131 2.10 0.45 1.37
C LEU A 131 0.97 0.29 2.39
N VAL A 132 0.23 1.37 2.66
CA VAL A 132 -0.92 1.35 3.58
C VAL A 132 -2.04 0.50 2.99
N GLY A 133 -2.37 0.71 1.74
CA GLY A 133 -3.46 0.04 1.04
C GLY A 133 -4.71 0.90 0.95
N HIS A 134 -5.52 0.64 -0.05
CA HIS A 134 -6.77 1.36 -0.32
C HIS A 134 -7.91 0.39 -0.60
N ASN A 135 -9.13 0.88 -0.44
CA ASN A 135 -10.32 0.13 -0.78
C ASN A 135 -10.52 0.14 -2.31
N THR A 136 -10.65 -1.03 -2.91
CA THR A 136 -10.82 -1.20 -4.35
C THR A 136 -12.28 -1.11 -4.82
N THR A 137 -13.24 -1.12 -3.89
CA THR A 137 -14.67 -1.08 -4.21
C THR A 137 -15.41 -0.13 -3.27
N SER A 138 -16.19 0.79 -3.84
CA SER A 138 -16.92 1.83 -3.10
C SER A 138 -18.00 1.31 -2.13
N ASP A 139 -18.44 0.07 -2.25
CA ASP A 139 -19.58 -0.48 -1.49
C ASP A 139 -19.20 -1.53 -0.44
N THR A 140 -18.01 -2.10 -0.51
CA THR A 140 -17.53 -3.07 0.48
C THR A 140 -16.17 -2.64 0.99
N MET A 141 -15.98 -2.52 2.32
CA MET A 141 -14.68 -2.28 2.94
C MET A 141 -13.76 -3.51 2.78
N LYS A 142 -13.55 -3.94 1.53
CA LYS A 142 -12.66 -5.06 1.22
C LYS A 142 -11.32 -4.50 0.76
N TYR A 143 -10.34 -4.64 1.61
CA TYR A 143 -8.95 -4.29 1.33
C TYR A 143 -8.25 -5.50 0.72
N THR A 144 -7.55 -5.30 -0.38
CA THR A 144 -6.88 -6.38 -1.12
C THR A 144 -5.37 -6.20 -1.18
N VAL A 145 -4.86 -5.06 -0.69
CA VAL A 145 -3.44 -4.68 -0.79
C VAL A 145 -2.94 -3.97 0.45
N GLY A 146 -1.62 -3.97 0.63
CA GLY A 146 -0.92 -3.22 1.66
C GLY A 146 -1.18 -3.74 3.08
N LEU A 147 -0.88 -2.89 4.05
CA LEU A 147 -1.07 -3.16 5.48
C LEU A 147 -2.55 -3.36 5.84
N GLU A 148 -3.44 -2.63 5.16
CA GLU A 148 -4.89 -2.77 5.33
C GLU A 148 -5.37 -4.21 5.06
N ALA A 149 -4.84 -4.84 4.01
CA ALA A 149 -5.19 -6.22 3.68
C ALA A 149 -4.47 -7.23 4.58
N ALA A 150 -3.18 -7.00 4.84
CA ALA A 150 -2.35 -7.89 5.64
C ALA A 150 -2.87 -8.03 7.08
N PHE A 151 -3.31 -6.91 7.66
CA PHE A 151 -3.80 -6.85 9.05
C PHE A 151 -5.33 -6.75 9.14
N ASP A 152 -6.08 -7.04 8.06
CA ASP A 152 -7.54 -6.99 8.07
C ASP A 152 -8.19 -7.79 9.21
N PRO A 153 -7.75 -9.00 9.56
CA PRO A 153 -8.33 -9.75 10.66
C PRO A 153 -8.27 -9.04 12.03
N PHE A 154 -7.28 -8.17 12.22
CA PHE A 154 -7.12 -7.37 13.44
C PHE A 154 -7.85 -6.03 13.33
N LEU A 155 -7.74 -5.38 12.19
CA LEU A 155 -8.27 -4.02 11.96
C LEU A 155 -9.81 -3.97 11.87
N ARG A 156 -10.47 -4.98 11.28
CA ARG A 156 -11.90 -4.89 10.92
C ARG A 156 -12.89 -4.91 12.09
N GLY A 157 -12.47 -5.34 13.29
CA GLY A 157 -13.35 -5.51 14.44
C GLY A 157 -14.41 -6.59 14.24
N GLN A 158 -15.42 -6.56 15.09
CA GLN A 158 -16.56 -7.48 15.07
C GLN A 158 -17.85 -6.69 15.11
N ASP A 159 -18.67 -6.80 14.07
CA ASP A 159 -19.98 -6.15 14.02
C ASP A 159 -20.90 -6.66 15.14
N GLY A 160 -21.61 -5.75 15.76
CA GLY A 160 -22.70 -6.05 16.68
C GLY A 160 -24.03 -6.16 15.96
N HIS A 161 -25.08 -6.47 16.71
CA HIS A 161 -26.44 -6.44 16.21
C HIS A 161 -27.42 -6.08 17.32
N ARG A 162 -28.48 -5.37 16.94
CA ARG A 162 -29.56 -4.94 17.84
C ARG A 162 -30.90 -5.28 17.23
N LEU A 163 -31.78 -5.84 18.03
CA LEU A 163 -33.15 -6.14 17.64
C LEU A 163 -33.99 -4.86 17.70
N LYS A 164 -34.75 -4.59 16.64
CA LYS A 164 -35.77 -3.54 16.63
C LYS A 164 -37.14 -4.19 16.40
N GLN A 165 -38.15 -3.74 17.15
CA GLN A 165 -39.55 -4.16 17.00
C GLN A 165 -40.34 -3.05 16.31
N LYS A 166 -41.16 -3.41 15.37
CA LYS A 166 -42.12 -2.52 14.71
C LYS A 166 -43.26 -2.20 15.68
N ILE A 167 -43.38 -0.95 16.10
CA ILE A 167 -44.44 -0.49 17.04
C ILE A 167 -45.61 0.17 16.30
N ALA A 168 -45.36 0.75 15.10
CA ALA A 168 -46.41 1.32 14.24
C ALA A 168 -45.90 1.35 12.79
N LYS A 169 -46.76 1.73 11.82
CA LYS A 169 -46.36 1.85 10.42
C LYS A 169 -45.20 2.85 10.26
N GLY A 170 -44.00 2.34 9.95
CA GLY A 170 -42.79 3.11 9.81
C GLY A 170 -42.03 3.44 11.11
N GLN A 171 -42.52 3.00 12.28
CA GLN A 171 -41.83 3.25 13.56
C GLN A 171 -41.26 1.96 14.13
N TRP A 172 -39.98 2.02 14.48
CA TRP A 172 -39.21 0.93 15.06
C TRP A 172 -38.63 1.35 16.40
N LYS A 173 -38.83 0.54 17.44
CA LYS A 173 -38.24 0.76 18.77
C LYS A 173 -37.14 -0.28 18.99
N PRO A 174 -35.94 0.11 19.46
CA PRO A 174 -34.99 -0.86 19.97
C PRO A 174 -35.64 -1.71 21.08
N VAL A 175 -35.43 -2.99 21.04
CA VAL A 175 -35.82 -3.91 22.10
C VAL A 175 -34.52 -4.37 22.71
N SER A 176 -34.29 -4.08 23.99
CA SER A 176 -33.20 -4.71 24.74
C SER A 176 -33.57 -6.18 24.93
N ASP A 177 -32.80 -7.06 24.29
CA ASP A 177 -32.91 -8.50 24.41
C ASP A 177 -31.55 -9.04 24.88
N GLU A 178 -31.55 -10.15 25.59
CA GLU A 178 -30.33 -10.87 26.02
C GLU A 178 -29.43 -11.27 24.84
N ASN A 179 -29.95 -11.20 23.61
CA ASN A 179 -29.22 -11.46 22.36
C ASN A 179 -28.63 -10.18 21.70
N GLU A 180 -28.67 -9.03 22.35
CA GLU A 180 -28.03 -7.83 21.83
C GLU A 180 -26.51 -8.00 21.93
N LEU A 181 -25.80 -7.86 20.80
CA LEU A 181 -24.36 -7.93 20.72
C LEU A 181 -23.82 -6.54 20.39
N GLU A 182 -23.12 -5.93 21.34
CA GLU A 182 -22.41 -4.69 21.09
C GLU A 182 -21.23 -4.91 20.13
N PRO A 183 -20.98 -3.99 19.20
CA PRO A 183 -19.82 -4.10 18.31
C PRO A 183 -18.52 -3.99 19.10
N ARG A 184 -17.51 -4.73 18.67
CA ARG A 184 -16.14 -4.61 19.18
C ARG A 184 -15.27 -4.01 18.10
N ASP A 185 -14.72 -2.84 18.37
CA ASP A 185 -13.84 -2.15 17.45
C ASP A 185 -12.57 -2.97 17.16
N GLY A 186 -11.97 -2.75 15.99
CA GLY A 186 -10.74 -3.40 15.60
C GLY A 186 -9.55 -2.91 16.40
N PHE A 187 -8.49 -3.70 16.40
CA PHE A 187 -7.22 -3.33 17.00
C PHE A 187 -6.49 -2.33 16.10
N ASP A 188 -5.77 -1.42 16.71
CA ASP A 188 -4.86 -0.54 16.02
C ASP A 188 -3.56 -1.28 15.64
N VAL A 189 -2.94 -0.87 14.54
CA VAL A 189 -1.64 -1.37 14.07
C VAL A 189 -0.63 -0.23 14.13
N VAL A 190 0.46 -0.43 14.86
CA VAL A 190 1.59 0.50 14.88
C VAL A 190 2.69 -0.07 13.99
N THR A 191 3.12 0.71 13.01
CA THR A 191 4.17 0.33 12.06
C THR A 191 5.53 0.87 12.48
N THR A 192 6.58 0.42 11.78
CA THR A 192 7.93 0.95 11.93
C THR A 192 8.22 2.15 11.02
N ILE A 193 7.25 2.58 10.23
CA ILE A 193 7.40 3.69 9.27
C ILE A 193 7.62 5.00 10.01
N ASP A 194 8.62 5.74 9.57
CA ASP A 194 8.89 7.12 9.97
C ASP A 194 8.32 8.05 8.89
N ILE A 195 7.36 8.90 9.28
CA ILE A 195 6.68 9.79 8.33
C ILE A 195 7.64 10.74 7.62
N ASN A 196 8.64 11.27 8.33
CA ASN A 196 9.57 12.23 7.76
C ASN A 196 10.50 11.55 6.74
N ILE A 197 11.00 10.34 7.07
CA ILE A 197 11.84 9.57 6.15
C ILE A 197 10.99 9.10 4.94
N GLN A 198 9.74 8.70 5.16
CA GLN A 198 8.82 8.31 4.09
C GLN A 198 8.54 9.47 3.12
N ASP A 199 8.30 10.68 3.65
CA ASP A 199 8.06 11.89 2.85
C ASP A 199 9.28 12.24 2.00
N ILE A 200 10.47 12.28 2.62
CA ILE A 200 11.74 12.54 1.92
C ILE A 200 11.99 11.50 0.83
N ALA A 201 11.79 10.21 1.14
CA ALA A 201 12.00 9.11 0.20
C ALA A 201 11.04 9.22 -1.00
N HIS A 202 9.77 9.53 -0.74
CA HIS A 202 8.76 9.72 -1.79
C HIS A 202 9.12 10.86 -2.74
N HIS A 203 9.42 12.04 -2.21
CA HIS A 203 9.73 13.22 -3.02
C HIS A 203 11.06 13.10 -3.75
N ALA A 204 12.08 12.52 -3.12
CA ALA A 204 13.35 12.24 -3.78
C ALA A 204 13.19 11.26 -4.95
N LEU A 205 12.41 10.19 -4.75
CA LEU A 205 12.09 9.23 -5.81
C LEU A 205 11.33 9.92 -6.96
N LEU A 206 10.28 10.68 -6.64
CA LEU A 206 9.46 11.39 -7.63
C LEU A 206 10.32 12.31 -8.50
N SER A 207 11.15 13.14 -7.86
CA SER A 207 12.06 14.07 -8.57
C SER A 207 12.99 13.36 -9.55
N GLN A 208 13.55 12.20 -9.15
CA GLN A 208 14.44 11.43 -10.04
C GLN A 208 13.68 10.76 -11.19
N LEU A 209 12.49 10.21 -10.91
CA LEU A 209 11.67 9.59 -11.95
C LEU A 209 11.19 10.61 -12.99
N GLU A 210 10.82 11.81 -12.55
CA GLU A 210 10.45 12.91 -13.44
C GLU A 210 11.65 13.37 -14.28
N TYR A 211 12.82 13.53 -13.65
CA TYR A 211 14.03 13.97 -14.34
C TYR A 211 14.49 13.00 -15.44
N TYR A 212 14.44 11.69 -15.17
CA TYR A 212 14.87 10.66 -16.12
C TYR A 212 13.72 10.10 -16.98
N GLU A 213 12.50 10.55 -16.75
CA GLU A 213 11.29 10.00 -17.38
C GLU A 213 11.19 8.46 -17.26
N ALA A 214 11.65 7.91 -16.14
CA ALA A 214 11.73 6.47 -15.94
C ALA A 214 10.33 5.85 -15.79
N GLU A 215 10.17 4.58 -16.17
CA GLU A 215 8.89 3.87 -16.10
C GLU A 215 8.40 3.68 -14.65
N HIS A 216 9.29 3.34 -13.74
CA HIS A 216 9.02 3.20 -12.32
C HIS A 216 10.29 3.18 -11.49
N GLY A 217 10.13 3.24 -10.18
CA GLY A 217 11.20 3.11 -9.21
C GLY A 217 10.70 2.86 -7.82
N THR A 218 11.64 2.50 -6.95
CA THR A 218 11.38 2.28 -5.53
C THR A 218 12.52 2.78 -4.66
N VAL A 219 12.19 3.22 -3.45
CA VAL A 219 13.14 3.52 -2.37
C VAL A 219 12.71 2.76 -1.13
N VAL A 220 13.63 2.04 -0.52
CA VAL A 220 13.43 1.40 0.79
C VAL A 220 14.53 1.87 1.73
N VAL A 221 14.14 2.32 2.91
CA VAL A 221 15.07 2.69 3.99
C VAL A 221 14.85 1.72 5.15
N MET A 222 15.92 1.05 5.54
CA MET A 222 15.91 0.04 6.62
C MET A 222 16.92 0.46 7.69
N GLU A 223 16.52 0.35 8.94
CA GLU A 223 17.40 0.57 10.07
C GLU A 223 18.31 -0.64 10.27
N VAL A 224 19.61 -0.41 10.29
CA VAL A 224 20.60 -1.50 10.36
C VAL A 224 20.44 -2.35 11.61
N ALA A 225 20.32 -1.72 12.78
CA ALA A 225 20.33 -2.40 14.07
C ALA A 225 19.11 -3.31 14.32
N THR A 226 17.97 -3.02 13.69
CA THR A 226 16.70 -3.70 13.98
C THR A 226 16.09 -4.40 12.78
N GLY A 227 16.56 -4.08 11.55
CA GLY A 227 15.90 -4.51 10.31
C GLY A 227 14.55 -3.83 10.05
N ALA A 228 14.18 -2.82 10.86
CA ALA A 228 12.90 -2.13 10.71
C ALA A 228 12.88 -1.28 9.43
N VAL A 229 11.84 -1.47 8.61
CA VAL A 229 11.60 -0.61 7.44
C VAL A 229 11.07 0.73 7.91
N ARG A 230 11.85 1.80 7.69
CA ARG A 230 11.52 3.17 8.07
C ARG A 230 10.81 3.94 6.97
N ALA A 231 11.09 3.59 5.71
CA ALA A 231 10.36 4.11 4.55
C ALA A 231 10.31 3.08 3.44
N LEU A 232 9.23 3.11 2.67
CA LEU A 232 9.04 2.29 1.48
C LEU A 232 8.17 3.07 0.49
N ALA A 233 8.80 3.67 -0.51
CA ALA A 233 8.16 4.45 -1.55
C ALA A 233 8.24 3.73 -2.90
N ASN A 234 7.14 3.71 -3.63
CA ASN A 234 7.03 3.07 -4.93
C ASN A 234 6.26 3.96 -5.88
N LEU A 235 6.83 4.31 -7.01
CA LEU A 235 6.17 5.16 -8.00
C LEU A 235 6.26 4.55 -9.39
N GLY A 236 5.16 4.57 -10.12
CA GLY A 236 5.07 4.12 -11.51
C GLY A 236 4.43 5.16 -12.41
N ARG A 237 4.97 5.32 -13.63
CA ARG A 237 4.53 6.29 -14.63
C ARG A 237 3.14 5.92 -15.16
N THR A 238 2.29 6.93 -15.32
CA THR A 238 0.98 6.81 -15.96
C THR A 238 1.10 7.04 -17.49
N ALA A 239 0.04 6.72 -18.20
CA ALA A 239 -0.04 7.05 -19.63
C ALA A 239 0.03 8.58 -19.90
N GLN A 240 -0.31 9.41 -18.89
CA GLN A 240 -0.23 10.87 -18.98
C GLN A 240 1.15 11.43 -18.57
N GLY A 241 2.11 10.58 -18.20
CA GLY A 241 3.44 10.97 -17.78
C GLY A 241 3.57 11.41 -16.32
N THR A 242 2.50 11.33 -15.53
CA THR A 242 2.52 11.55 -14.07
C THR A 242 2.91 10.27 -13.34
N TYR A 243 3.24 10.38 -12.04
CA TYR A 243 3.63 9.23 -11.22
C TYR A 243 2.66 9.03 -10.06
N TYR A 244 2.37 7.76 -9.73
CA TYR A 244 1.64 7.38 -8.53
C TYR A 244 2.01 5.94 -8.09
N GLU A 245 1.59 5.56 -6.90
CA GLU A 245 1.88 4.23 -6.34
C GLU A 245 0.98 3.14 -6.94
N LYS A 246 1.39 2.56 -8.09
CA LYS A 246 0.69 1.47 -8.80
C LYS A 246 0.88 0.12 -8.13
N LEU A 247 2.14 -0.22 -7.88
CA LEU A 247 2.59 -1.49 -7.36
C LEU A 247 3.60 -1.26 -6.24
N ASN A 248 3.73 -2.23 -5.36
CA ASN A 248 4.86 -2.27 -4.43
C ASN A 248 6.04 -2.97 -5.11
N TYR A 249 6.78 -2.20 -5.91
CA TYR A 249 7.93 -2.71 -6.69
C TYR A 249 9.02 -3.28 -5.78
N ALA A 250 9.24 -2.68 -4.61
CA ALA A 250 10.24 -3.14 -3.65
C ALA A 250 10.01 -4.56 -3.19
N VAL A 251 8.74 -4.97 -3.05
CA VAL A 251 8.32 -6.26 -2.52
C VAL A 251 7.94 -7.23 -3.62
N GLY A 252 7.23 -6.76 -4.65
CA GLY A 252 6.57 -7.63 -5.62
C GLY A 252 7.33 -7.87 -6.92
N GLU A 253 8.26 -6.99 -7.28
CA GLU A 253 8.94 -7.10 -8.57
C GLU A 253 10.33 -7.72 -8.44
N SER A 254 10.47 -8.94 -8.94
CA SER A 254 11.78 -9.59 -9.06
C SER A 254 12.44 -9.26 -10.39
N HIS A 255 13.66 -8.73 -10.36
CA HIS A 255 14.47 -8.41 -11.54
C HIS A 255 15.93 -8.78 -11.32
N GLU A 256 16.73 -8.70 -12.37
CA GLU A 256 18.17 -8.93 -12.27
C GLU A 256 18.81 -7.79 -11.47
N PRO A 257 19.42 -8.07 -10.29
CA PRO A 257 19.93 -7.01 -9.40
C PRO A 257 21.19 -6.32 -9.97
N GLY A 258 21.80 -6.87 -10.99
CA GLY A 258 23.01 -6.32 -11.59
C GLY A 258 24.15 -6.21 -10.57
N SER A 259 24.95 -5.15 -10.67
CA SER A 259 26.18 -4.97 -9.87
C SER A 259 25.97 -4.92 -8.36
N THR A 260 24.75 -4.71 -7.88
CA THR A 260 24.45 -4.80 -6.43
C THR A 260 24.62 -6.24 -5.91
N PHE A 261 24.49 -7.24 -6.78
CA PHE A 261 24.72 -8.64 -6.41
C PHE A 261 26.19 -9.02 -6.24
N LYS A 262 27.12 -8.23 -6.76
CA LYS A 262 28.56 -8.53 -6.67
C LYS A 262 29.07 -8.70 -5.24
N THR A 263 28.56 -7.91 -4.31
CA THR A 263 28.88 -8.04 -2.88
C THR A 263 28.43 -9.39 -2.34
N ILE A 264 27.21 -9.85 -2.71
CA ILE A 264 26.68 -11.15 -2.32
C ILE A 264 27.54 -12.28 -2.90
N ALA A 265 27.85 -12.19 -4.19
CA ALA A 265 28.68 -13.16 -4.90
C ALA A 265 30.07 -13.29 -4.29
N PHE A 266 30.68 -12.15 -3.99
CA PHE A 266 32.02 -12.04 -3.42
C PHE A 266 32.06 -12.55 -1.97
N ALA A 267 31.09 -12.17 -1.16
CA ALA A 267 30.97 -12.62 0.23
C ALA A 267 30.85 -14.17 0.32
N ALA A 268 30.04 -14.78 -0.53
CA ALA A 268 29.93 -16.23 -0.58
C ALA A 268 31.25 -16.93 -0.92
N ALA A 269 32.02 -16.36 -1.84
CA ALA A 269 33.30 -16.93 -2.24
C ALA A 269 34.41 -16.71 -1.18
N LEU A 270 34.34 -15.61 -0.43
CA LEU A 270 35.23 -15.36 0.72
C LEU A 270 34.92 -16.31 1.87
N GLU A 271 33.65 -16.48 2.21
CA GLU A 271 33.19 -17.39 3.29
C GLU A 271 33.62 -18.84 2.99
N ASP A 272 33.49 -19.25 1.75
CA ASP A 272 33.93 -20.54 1.26
C ASP A 272 35.47 -20.68 1.17
N ARG A 273 36.20 -19.60 1.41
CA ARG A 273 37.67 -19.52 1.23
C ARG A 273 38.15 -19.93 -0.17
N ALA A 274 37.28 -19.79 -1.17
CA ALA A 274 37.59 -20.11 -2.56
C ALA A 274 38.37 -18.97 -3.25
N ILE A 275 38.26 -17.75 -2.71
CA ILE A 275 39.02 -16.59 -3.16
C ILE A 275 39.65 -15.88 -1.95
N ASP A 276 40.68 -15.07 -2.25
CA ASP A 276 41.35 -14.16 -1.28
C ASP A 276 41.26 -12.74 -1.80
N THR A 277 41.12 -11.76 -0.90
CA THR A 277 41.03 -10.35 -1.25
C THR A 277 42.24 -9.82 -2.02
N ALA A 278 43.42 -10.36 -1.75
CA ALA A 278 44.69 -10.02 -2.43
C ALA A 278 44.91 -10.82 -3.74
N GLN A 279 44.12 -11.86 -4.01
CA GLN A 279 44.24 -12.66 -5.23
C GLN A 279 44.18 -11.78 -6.48
N ILE A 280 45.10 -11.97 -7.40
CA ILE A 280 45.16 -11.18 -8.63
C ILE A 280 44.25 -11.80 -9.69
N VAL A 281 43.44 -10.95 -10.31
CA VAL A 281 42.57 -11.27 -11.45
C VAL A 281 42.91 -10.35 -12.62
N ASP A 282 42.94 -10.92 -13.84
CA ASP A 282 43.21 -10.17 -15.06
C ASP A 282 41.88 -9.78 -15.75
N THR A 283 41.57 -8.50 -15.71
CA THR A 283 40.36 -7.93 -16.37
C THR A 283 40.64 -7.54 -17.82
N ARG A 284 41.84 -7.86 -18.35
CA ARG A 284 42.25 -7.54 -19.71
C ARG A 284 42.16 -6.01 -19.97
N LEU A 285 41.87 -5.67 -21.21
CA LEU A 285 41.59 -4.30 -21.66
C LEU A 285 40.09 -3.92 -21.55
N GLY A 286 39.35 -4.55 -20.64
CA GLY A 286 37.92 -4.31 -20.45
C GLY A 286 36.99 -5.20 -21.28
N SER A 287 37.52 -6.30 -21.84
CA SER A 287 36.71 -7.28 -22.58
C SER A 287 37.30 -8.69 -22.46
N LYS A 288 36.46 -9.69 -22.12
CA LYS A 288 36.84 -11.09 -21.97
C LYS A 288 35.69 -12.01 -22.39
N ALA A 289 35.98 -13.02 -23.16
CA ALA A 289 35.00 -14.04 -23.57
C ALA A 289 34.90 -15.16 -22.50
N PHE A 290 33.65 -15.51 -22.13
CA PHE A 290 33.32 -16.67 -21.31
C PHE A 290 32.38 -17.56 -22.10
N TYR A 291 32.81 -18.78 -22.42
CA TYR A 291 32.02 -19.79 -23.16
C TYR A 291 31.32 -19.22 -24.41
N GLY A 292 32.03 -18.34 -25.13
CA GLY A 292 31.50 -17.72 -26.36
C GLY A 292 30.71 -16.45 -26.19
N ARG A 293 30.42 -16.05 -24.96
CA ARG A 293 29.77 -14.77 -24.62
C ARG A 293 30.80 -13.73 -24.15
N MET A 294 30.77 -12.56 -24.75
CA MET A 294 31.63 -11.44 -24.35
C MET A 294 31.06 -10.74 -23.09
N ILE A 295 31.89 -10.58 -22.05
CA ILE A 295 31.65 -9.76 -20.90
C ILE A 295 32.55 -8.54 -20.99
N THR A 296 32.00 -7.36 -20.68
CA THR A 296 32.71 -6.09 -20.77
C THR A 296 32.66 -5.30 -19.47
N ASP A 297 33.71 -4.56 -19.20
CA ASP A 297 33.78 -3.50 -18.19
C ASP A 297 33.75 -2.14 -18.88
N THR A 298 33.36 -1.09 -18.16
CA THR A 298 33.41 0.30 -18.67
C THR A 298 34.83 0.78 -18.93
N LYS A 299 35.80 0.22 -18.22
CA LYS A 299 37.25 0.49 -18.37
C LYS A 299 38.02 -0.81 -18.23
N GLY A 300 39.13 -0.93 -18.96
CA GLY A 300 40.12 -1.97 -18.71
C GLY A 300 40.97 -1.61 -17.50
N HIS A 301 41.13 -2.53 -16.58
CA HIS A 301 41.95 -2.33 -15.36
C HIS A 301 43.19 -3.22 -15.36
N GLY A 302 43.37 -4.10 -16.36
CA GLY A 302 44.46 -5.05 -16.39
C GLY A 302 44.44 -6.03 -15.22
N LYS A 303 45.60 -6.26 -14.60
CA LYS A 303 45.73 -7.13 -13.44
C LYS A 303 45.48 -6.34 -12.16
N ILE A 304 44.45 -6.70 -11.42
CA ILE A 304 44.05 -6.06 -10.15
C ILE A 304 43.77 -7.11 -9.08
N SER A 305 43.76 -6.72 -7.82
CA SER A 305 43.36 -7.61 -6.74
C SER A 305 41.85 -7.88 -6.78
N ALA A 306 41.41 -8.98 -6.18
CA ALA A 306 39.99 -9.32 -6.05
C ALA A 306 39.21 -8.22 -5.31
N ALA A 307 39.75 -7.67 -4.24
CA ALA A 307 39.16 -6.50 -3.54
C ALA A 307 38.97 -5.33 -4.50
N ARG A 308 40.02 -4.99 -5.29
CA ARG A 308 39.97 -3.89 -6.26
C ARG A 308 38.93 -4.16 -7.36
N ALA A 309 38.79 -5.42 -7.80
CA ALA A 309 37.77 -5.79 -8.78
C ALA A 309 36.35 -5.51 -8.27
N LEU A 310 36.06 -5.73 -6.98
CA LEU A 310 34.80 -5.36 -6.33
C LEU A 310 34.66 -3.83 -6.24
N GLU A 311 35.68 -3.11 -5.77
CA GLU A 311 35.68 -1.65 -5.62
C GLU A 311 35.39 -0.91 -6.93
N VAL A 312 35.99 -1.34 -8.05
CA VAL A 312 35.76 -0.73 -9.37
C VAL A 312 34.55 -1.34 -10.10
N SER A 313 33.85 -2.24 -9.44
CA SER A 313 32.69 -2.94 -10.00
C SER A 313 32.98 -3.65 -11.33
N SER A 314 34.13 -4.34 -11.44
CA SER A 314 34.51 -5.07 -12.65
C SER A 314 33.62 -6.29 -12.84
N ASN A 315 32.90 -6.36 -13.97
CA ASN A 315 32.14 -7.54 -14.37
C ASN A 315 33.10 -8.71 -14.69
N ILE A 316 34.17 -8.42 -15.42
CA ILE A 316 35.17 -9.41 -15.83
C ILE A 316 35.89 -9.97 -14.59
N GLY A 317 36.25 -9.09 -13.65
CA GLY A 317 36.92 -9.49 -12.42
C GLY A 317 36.09 -10.49 -11.62
N LEU A 318 34.84 -10.12 -11.31
CA LEU A 318 33.94 -11.00 -10.55
C LEU A 318 33.59 -12.28 -11.31
N ALA A 319 33.26 -12.17 -12.60
CA ALA A 319 32.98 -13.35 -13.44
C ALA A 319 34.17 -14.33 -13.46
N SER A 320 35.42 -13.81 -13.58
CA SER A 320 36.62 -14.64 -13.58
C SER A 320 36.86 -15.34 -12.25
N LEU A 321 36.78 -14.58 -11.14
CA LEU A 321 36.99 -15.13 -9.79
C LEU A 321 36.02 -16.26 -9.48
N ILE A 322 34.71 -16.06 -9.78
CA ILE A 322 33.68 -17.03 -9.48
C ILE A 322 33.72 -18.23 -10.44
N ASP A 323 33.93 -17.97 -11.73
CA ASP A 323 34.02 -19.05 -12.72
C ASP A 323 35.24 -19.95 -12.46
N ASP A 324 36.42 -19.35 -12.24
CA ASP A 324 37.65 -20.11 -11.97
C ASP A 324 37.53 -20.97 -10.70
N ALA A 325 36.83 -20.46 -9.65
CA ALA A 325 36.65 -21.15 -8.38
C ALA A 325 35.58 -22.27 -8.43
N TYR A 326 34.53 -22.10 -9.23
CA TYR A 326 33.30 -22.92 -9.09
C TYR A 326 32.81 -23.60 -10.36
N LYS A 327 33.47 -23.44 -11.54
CA LYS A 327 33.04 -24.05 -12.81
C LYS A 327 32.83 -25.57 -12.74
N ASP A 328 33.63 -26.25 -11.92
CA ASP A 328 33.56 -27.71 -11.74
C ASP A 328 32.61 -28.14 -10.59
N SER A 329 32.22 -27.22 -9.74
CA SER A 329 31.36 -27.47 -8.58
C SER A 329 30.47 -26.26 -8.21
N PRO A 330 29.58 -25.78 -9.10
CA PRO A 330 28.79 -24.58 -8.89
C PRO A 330 27.83 -24.66 -7.71
N GLU A 331 27.36 -25.85 -7.35
CA GLU A 331 26.48 -26.07 -6.21
C GLU A 331 27.14 -25.65 -4.87
N ARG A 332 28.46 -25.72 -4.78
CA ARG A 332 29.22 -25.32 -3.60
C ARG A 332 28.99 -23.83 -3.30
N TRP A 333 29.03 -22.98 -4.32
CA TRP A 333 28.76 -21.53 -4.21
C TRP A 333 27.27 -21.24 -4.01
N LEU A 334 26.40 -21.91 -4.76
CA LEU A 334 24.95 -21.73 -4.70
C LEU A 334 24.34 -22.14 -3.35
N ASN A 335 25.02 -23.06 -2.63
CA ASN A 335 24.56 -23.46 -1.29
C ASN A 335 24.64 -22.34 -0.27
N TYR A 336 25.55 -21.37 -0.41
CA TYR A 336 25.55 -20.18 0.44
C TYR A 336 24.30 -19.34 0.27
N PHE A 337 23.79 -19.20 -0.96
CA PHE A 337 22.53 -18.48 -1.20
C PHE A 337 21.34 -19.15 -0.52
N LYS A 338 21.32 -20.48 -0.49
CA LYS A 338 20.33 -21.25 0.27
C LYS A 338 20.50 -21.08 1.77
N GLN A 339 21.72 -21.14 2.29
CA GLN A 339 22.02 -20.93 3.72
C GLN A 339 21.60 -19.54 4.18
N TRP A 340 21.83 -18.52 3.34
CA TRP A 340 21.45 -17.13 3.58
C TRP A 340 19.99 -16.84 3.20
N ARG A 341 19.23 -17.86 2.80
CA ARG A 341 17.80 -17.78 2.44
C ARG A 341 17.49 -16.80 1.31
N LEU A 342 18.44 -16.58 0.38
CA LEU A 342 18.28 -15.68 -0.77
C LEU A 342 17.39 -16.30 -1.87
N ASP A 343 17.17 -17.60 -1.84
CA ASP A 343 16.32 -18.36 -2.78
C ASP A 343 14.90 -18.60 -2.25
N THR A 344 14.52 -17.95 -1.14
CA THR A 344 13.22 -18.07 -0.50
C THR A 344 12.55 -16.71 -0.32
N LEU A 345 11.23 -16.71 -0.13
CA LEU A 345 10.50 -15.52 0.28
C LEU A 345 10.96 -15.03 1.66
N LEU A 346 10.90 -13.72 1.89
CA LEU A 346 11.15 -13.11 3.20
C LEU A 346 10.04 -13.44 4.20
N GLY A 347 8.83 -13.79 3.70
CA GLY A 347 7.67 -14.10 4.53
C GLY A 347 7.00 -12.86 5.10
N LEU A 348 6.93 -11.81 4.31
CA LEU A 348 6.29 -10.54 4.69
C LEU A 348 4.79 -10.74 4.92
N PRO A 349 4.18 -10.00 5.86
CA PRO A 349 2.72 -10.03 6.04
C PRO A 349 1.96 -9.46 4.84
N ILE A 350 2.60 -8.57 4.06
CA ILE A 350 2.02 -7.96 2.85
C ILE A 350 2.02 -8.99 1.72
N SER A 351 0.87 -9.21 1.11
CA SER A 351 0.72 -10.14 0.00
C SER A 351 1.40 -9.65 -1.28
N GLY A 352 1.79 -10.60 -2.14
CA GLY A 352 2.36 -10.30 -3.46
C GLY A 352 3.87 -10.16 -3.45
N GLU A 353 4.55 -10.80 -2.51
CA GLU A 353 6.01 -10.89 -2.50
C GLU A 353 6.52 -11.65 -3.74
N GLY A 354 7.48 -11.06 -4.44
CA GLY A 354 8.09 -11.62 -5.65
C GLY A 354 9.01 -12.79 -5.33
N GLN A 355 8.88 -13.87 -6.11
CA GLN A 355 9.71 -15.05 -5.97
C GLN A 355 11.15 -14.75 -6.44
N PRO A 356 12.18 -15.07 -5.65
CA PRO A 356 13.55 -15.10 -6.14
C PRO A 356 13.74 -16.24 -7.12
N GLU A 357 14.53 -16.01 -8.15
CA GLU A 357 14.90 -17.05 -9.13
C GLU A 357 16.42 -17.15 -9.18
N ILE A 358 16.96 -18.22 -8.64
CA ILE A 358 18.40 -18.53 -8.66
C ILE A 358 18.58 -19.87 -9.37
N PRO A 359 18.91 -19.88 -10.67
CA PRO A 359 19.08 -21.12 -11.44
C PRO A 359 20.19 -22.01 -10.87
N ARG A 360 19.99 -23.33 -10.95
CA ARG A 360 20.92 -24.35 -10.50
C ARG A 360 21.30 -25.28 -11.65
N PRO A 361 22.43 -25.99 -11.58
CA PRO A 361 22.76 -27.04 -12.52
C PRO A 361 21.60 -28.01 -12.69
N GLY A 362 21.23 -28.26 -13.97
CA GLY A 362 20.06 -29.06 -14.31
C GLY A 362 18.79 -28.29 -14.61
N ASP A 363 18.68 -27.03 -14.17
CA ASP A 363 17.52 -26.18 -14.50
C ASP A 363 17.55 -25.79 -16.00
N ARG A 364 16.37 -25.55 -16.56
CA ARG A 364 16.24 -25.08 -17.96
C ARG A 364 16.96 -23.74 -18.21
N LYS A 365 17.06 -22.88 -17.19
CA LYS A 365 17.76 -21.60 -17.27
C LYS A 365 19.26 -21.68 -17.01
N TRP A 366 19.78 -22.88 -16.66
CA TRP A 366 21.20 -23.07 -16.44
C TRP A 366 21.93 -23.31 -17.78
N SER A 367 22.96 -22.53 -18.03
CA SER A 367 23.85 -22.65 -19.19
C SER A 367 25.29 -22.54 -18.73
N LYS A 368 26.25 -22.83 -19.63
CA LYS A 368 27.68 -22.62 -19.33
C LYS A 368 28.01 -21.20 -18.93
N ASN A 369 27.22 -20.21 -19.39
CA ASN A 369 27.36 -18.81 -19.06
C ASN A 369 26.61 -18.39 -17.76
N ALA A 370 25.84 -19.30 -17.13
CA ALA A 370 25.05 -18.96 -15.95
C ALA A 370 25.93 -18.48 -14.80
N LEU A 371 26.97 -19.27 -14.45
CA LEU A 371 27.84 -18.95 -13.32
C LEU A 371 28.58 -17.60 -13.51
N PRO A 372 29.31 -17.34 -14.61
CA PRO A 372 29.93 -16.03 -14.79
C PRO A 372 28.94 -14.87 -14.87
N SER A 373 27.71 -15.09 -15.40
CA SER A 373 26.69 -14.05 -15.43
C SER A 373 26.13 -13.72 -14.03
N MET A 374 25.88 -14.74 -13.22
CA MET A 374 25.38 -14.58 -11.85
C MET A 374 26.39 -13.85 -10.97
N ALA A 375 27.69 -14.01 -11.21
CA ALA A 375 28.75 -13.32 -10.45
C ALA A 375 28.61 -11.79 -10.43
N TYR A 376 27.98 -11.21 -11.45
CA TYR A 376 27.71 -9.77 -11.50
C TYR A 376 26.20 -9.43 -11.61
N GLY A 377 25.35 -10.34 -11.15
CA GLY A 377 23.93 -10.11 -10.89
C GLY A 377 22.99 -10.25 -12.07
N TYR A 378 23.36 -11.05 -13.08
CA TYR A 378 22.51 -11.40 -14.22
C TYR A 378 22.18 -12.90 -14.21
N ASN A 379 21.19 -13.31 -14.97
CA ASN A 379 20.70 -14.70 -15.02
C ASN A 379 20.11 -15.21 -13.68
N LEU A 380 19.82 -14.31 -12.75
CA LEU A 380 19.06 -14.55 -11.51
C LEU A 380 18.12 -13.37 -11.26
N ARG A 381 17.12 -13.56 -10.42
CA ARG A 381 16.14 -12.49 -10.12
C ARG A 381 15.85 -12.44 -8.63
N MET A 382 15.78 -11.22 -8.10
CA MET A 382 15.47 -10.92 -6.70
C MET A 382 14.69 -9.62 -6.61
N THR A 383 13.91 -9.45 -5.55
CA THR A 383 13.28 -8.16 -5.28
C THR A 383 14.28 -7.17 -4.66
N PRO A 384 14.07 -5.86 -4.80
CA PRO A 384 14.90 -4.85 -4.13
C PRO A 384 15.01 -5.05 -2.62
N LEU A 385 13.90 -5.45 -1.97
CA LEU A 385 13.89 -5.70 -0.53
C LEU A 385 14.73 -6.93 -0.15
N GLN A 386 14.72 -8.01 -0.95
CA GLN A 386 15.58 -9.18 -0.72
C GLN A 386 17.06 -8.80 -0.79
N VAL A 387 17.46 -7.99 -1.79
CA VAL A 387 18.82 -7.47 -1.89
C VAL A 387 19.18 -6.62 -0.68
N LEU A 388 18.29 -5.69 -0.30
CA LEU A 388 18.51 -4.82 0.87
C LEU A 388 18.66 -5.62 2.16
N THR A 389 17.87 -6.68 2.36
CA THR A 389 17.94 -7.53 3.55
C THR A 389 19.34 -8.15 3.71
N PHE A 390 19.97 -8.61 2.62
CA PHE A 390 21.33 -9.10 2.67
C PHE A 390 22.32 -7.99 3.08
N TYR A 391 22.20 -6.81 2.49
CA TYR A 391 23.07 -5.68 2.84
C TYR A 391 22.88 -5.23 4.30
N ASN A 392 21.64 -5.29 4.80
CA ASN A 392 21.35 -4.99 6.20
C ASN A 392 22.03 -6.00 7.13
N ALA A 393 21.92 -7.29 6.85
CA ALA A 393 22.60 -8.34 7.61
C ALA A 393 24.12 -8.14 7.58
N LEU A 394 24.71 -7.82 6.42
CA LEU A 394 26.13 -7.54 6.31
C LEU A 394 26.56 -6.33 7.16
N ALA A 395 25.74 -5.26 7.18
CA ALA A 395 25.98 -4.06 7.98
C ALA A 395 25.76 -4.29 9.48
N ASN A 396 25.04 -5.33 9.87
CA ASN A 396 24.68 -5.72 11.24
C ASN A 396 25.40 -7.00 11.68
N ASP A 397 26.67 -7.17 11.29
CA ASP A 397 27.55 -8.28 11.69
C ASP A 397 26.95 -9.68 11.42
N GLY A 398 26.08 -9.80 10.42
CA GLY A 398 25.43 -11.05 10.02
C GLY A 398 24.12 -11.38 10.77
N ALA A 399 23.60 -10.46 11.59
CA ALA A 399 22.37 -10.62 12.35
C ALA A 399 21.11 -10.18 11.53
#